data_06b72c7c30cece84ec612aa2cf9ff4f3
#
_entry.id   06b72c7c30cece84ec612aa2cf9ff4f3
#
_cell.length_a   1.000
_cell.length_b   1.000
_cell.length_c   1.000
_cell.angle_alpha   90.00
_cell.angle_beta   90.00
_cell.angle_gamma   90.00
#
_symmetry.space_group_name_H-M   'P 1'
#
loop_
_entity.id
_entity.type
_entity.pdbx_description
1 polymer ?
#
loop_
_entity_poly.entity_id
_entity_poly.type
_entity_poly.pdbx_seq_one_letter_code
_entity_poly.pdbx_strand_id
1 'polypeptide(L)'
;MRTLRHHSRKTTARKPKLSAPASNEVLMKRLIMVLLHSATNAHILHLQTKSYAEHVALGAYYEGIVGPVDSLVENMQGMTGEIIRGYPLENSAFDESMTGLAYLTRIRELFLEHRPAFPASASQIQNILDTILELINSTIYKLKFLH
;
A
#
# COMPACT_ATOMS: atom_id res chain seq x y z
N MET A 1 -64.23 4.07 -26.75
CA MET A 1 -62.91 4.73 -26.63
C MET A 1 -62.38 4.56 -25.22
N ARG A 2 -61.31 3.78 -25.05
CA ARG A 2 -60.68 3.49 -23.73
C ARG A 2 -59.39 4.27 -23.66
N THR A 3 -59.30 5.30 -22.82
CA THR A 3 -58.12 6.13 -22.58
C THR A 3 -57.15 5.41 -21.69
N LEU A 4 -55.92 5.09 -22.20
CA LEU A 4 -54.82 4.54 -21.48
C LEU A 4 -54.12 5.66 -20.68
N ARG A 5 -54.11 5.56 -19.33
CA ARG A 5 -53.35 6.47 -18.48
C ARG A 5 -51.92 5.96 -18.38
N HIS A 6 -50.95 6.72 -18.92
CA HIS A 6 -49.52 6.51 -18.69
C HIS A 6 -49.16 6.90 -17.26
N HIS A 7 -48.76 5.91 -16.47
CA HIS A 7 -48.10 6.13 -15.17
C HIS A 7 -46.59 6.33 -15.38
N SER A 8 -46.16 7.59 -15.31
CA SER A 8 -44.76 7.94 -15.28
C SER A 8 -44.16 7.56 -13.91
N ARG A 9 -43.31 6.50 -13.87
CA ARG A 9 -42.50 6.17 -12.69
C ARG A 9 -41.34 7.18 -12.58
N LYS A 10 -41.39 8.08 -11.60
CA LYS A 10 -40.24 8.90 -11.19
C LYS A 10 -39.23 8.00 -10.53
N THR A 11 -38.13 7.69 -11.22
CA THR A 11 -36.94 7.09 -10.64
C THR A 11 -36.19 8.16 -9.85
N THR A 12 -36.33 8.14 -8.52
CA THR A 12 -35.49 8.94 -7.62
C THR A 12 -34.08 8.36 -7.64
N ALA A 13 -33.15 9.04 -8.30
CA ALA A 13 -31.73 8.73 -8.27
C ALA A 13 -31.24 8.86 -6.81
N ARG A 14 -30.90 7.72 -6.20
CA ARG A 14 -30.30 7.65 -4.85
C ARG A 14 -28.91 8.27 -4.92
N LYS A 15 -28.70 9.43 -4.29
CA LYS A 15 -27.37 10.04 -4.15
C LYS A 15 -26.39 9.02 -3.56
N PRO A 16 -25.16 8.89 -4.10
CA PRO A 16 -24.17 8.00 -3.52
C PRO A 16 -23.92 8.43 -2.07
N LYS A 17 -24.06 7.48 -1.14
CA LYS A 17 -23.78 7.69 0.27
C LYS A 17 -22.27 7.86 0.40
N LEU A 18 -21.79 9.04 0.80
CA LEU A 18 -20.38 9.23 1.13
C LEU A 18 -20.01 8.16 2.17
N SER A 19 -19.08 7.28 1.83
CA SER A 19 -18.58 6.28 2.77
C SER A 19 -17.89 7.01 3.93
N ALA A 20 -18.17 6.57 5.16
CA ALA A 20 -17.45 7.07 6.34
C ALA A 20 -15.93 6.89 6.15
N PRO A 21 -15.08 7.80 6.70
CA PRO A 21 -13.64 7.65 6.61
C PRO A 21 -13.22 6.28 7.20
N ALA A 22 -12.25 5.63 6.55
CA ALA A 22 -11.75 4.33 7.01
C ALA A 22 -11.16 4.47 8.42
N SER A 23 -11.40 3.49 9.30
CA SER A 23 -10.79 3.46 10.63
C SER A 23 -9.26 3.29 10.54
N ASN A 24 -8.53 3.73 11.56
CA ASN A 24 -7.08 3.54 11.64
C ASN A 24 -6.68 2.07 11.46
N GLU A 25 -7.43 1.14 12.02
CA GLU A 25 -7.20 -0.30 11.86
C GLU A 25 -7.26 -0.74 10.40
N VAL A 26 -8.23 -0.26 9.63
CA VAL A 26 -8.35 -0.56 8.21
C VAL A 26 -7.17 0.03 7.43
N LEU A 27 -6.75 1.26 7.73
CA LEU A 27 -5.62 1.92 7.08
C LEU A 27 -4.29 1.22 7.40
N MET A 28 -4.08 0.79 8.65
CA MET A 28 -2.91 -0.01 9.04
C MET A 28 -2.84 -1.33 8.25
N LYS A 29 -3.94 -2.09 8.22
CA LYS A 29 -4.01 -3.36 7.49
C LYS A 29 -3.77 -3.17 5.99
N ARG A 30 -4.27 -2.08 5.41
CA ARG A 30 -3.99 -1.72 4.01
C ARG A 30 -2.52 -1.46 3.78
N LEU A 31 -1.86 -0.66 4.62
CA LEU A 31 -0.44 -0.39 4.46
C LEU A 31 0.39 -1.67 4.56
N ILE A 32 0.11 -2.53 5.55
CA ILE A 32 0.81 -3.82 5.69
C ILE A 32 0.68 -4.64 4.39
N MET A 33 -0.52 -4.74 3.82
CA MET A 33 -0.73 -5.48 2.57
C MET A 33 -0.05 -4.83 1.38
N VAL A 34 -0.08 -3.50 1.26
CA VAL A 34 0.64 -2.76 0.21
C VAL A 34 2.14 -3.07 0.29
N LEU A 35 2.72 -3.06 1.49
CA LEU A 35 4.15 -3.32 1.69
C LEU A 35 4.51 -4.79 1.40
N LEU A 36 3.71 -5.76 1.83
CA LEU A 36 3.94 -7.18 1.52
C LEU A 36 3.82 -7.45 0.00
N HIS A 37 2.80 -6.92 -0.65
CA HIS A 37 2.65 -7.04 -2.10
C HIS A 37 3.77 -6.30 -2.84
N SER A 38 4.34 -5.26 -2.27
CA SER A 38 5.42 -4.52 -2.91
C SER A 38 6.68 -5.35 -3.13
N ALA A 39 6.93 -6.35 -2.29
CA ALA A 39 8.02 -7.31 -2.53
C ALA A 39 7.81 -8.09 -3.83
N THR A 40 6.63 -8.69 -4.02
CA THR A 40 6.30 -9.45 -5.22
C THR A 40 6.29 -8.55 -6.47
N ASN A 41 5.70 -7.36 -6.37
CA ASN A 41 5.59 -6.44 -7.48
C ASN A 41 6.96 -5.88 -7.91
N ALA A 42 7.81 -5.52 -6.96
CA ALA A 42 9.19 -5.10 -7.24
C ALA A 42 10.02 -6.24 -7.84
N HIS A 43 9.78 -7.48 -7.42
CA HIS A 43 10.43 -8.65 -8.02
C HIS A 43 10.00 -8.85 -9.49
N ILE A 44 8.72 -8.66 -9.82
CA ILE A 44 8.25 -8.70 -11.21
C ILE A 44 8.95 -7.61 -12.05
N LEU A 45 8.99 -6.37 -11.57
CA LEU A 45 9.67 -5.27 -12.26
C LEU A 45 11.18 -5.52 -12.39
N HIS A 46 11.83 -6.11 -11.38
CA HIS A 46 13.22 -6.56 -11.42
C HIS A 46 13.48 -7.57 -12.54
N LEU A 47 12.55 -8.49 -12.80
CA LEU A 47 12.66 -9.48 -13.88
C LEU A 47 12.42 -8.88 -15.27
N GLN A 48 11.69 -7.77 -15.36
CA GLN A 48 11.30 -7.13 -16.62
C GLN A 48 12.30 -6.06 -17.09
N THR A 49 13.07 -5.46 -16.15
CA THR A 49 13.98 -4.35 -16.51
C THR A 49 15.15 -4.82 -17.37
N LYS A 50 15.60 -3.93 -18.25
CA LYS A 50 16.83 -4.09 -19.05
C LYS A 50 18.00 -3.29 -18.48
N SER A 51 17.77 -2.48 -17.45
CA SER A 51 18.81 -1.72 -16.75
C SER A 51 19.40 -2.56 -15.61
N TYR A 52 20.71 -2.77 -15.65
CA TYR A 52 21.42 -3.47 -14.58
C TYR A 52 21.31 -2.73 -13.25
N ALA A 53 21.39 -1.40 -13.26
CA ALA A 53 21.25 -0.59 -12.04
C ALA A 53 19.85 -0.72 -11.41
N GLU A 54 18.80 -0.67 -12.23
CA GLU A 54 17.42 -0.88 -11.78
C GLU A 54 17.22 -2.31 -11.26
N HIS A 55 17.75 -3.32 -11.95
CA HIS A 55 17.72 -4.71 -11.53
C HIS A 55 18.30 -4.90 -10.13
N VAL A 56 19.50 -4.35 -9.88
CA VAL A 56 20.17 -4.42 -8.57
C VAL A 56 19.39 -3.65 -7.49
N ALA A 57 18.89 -2.46 -7.80
CA ALA A 57 18.16 -1.64 -6.86
C ALA A 57 16.84 -2.28 -6.42
N LEU A 58 16.07 -2.82 -7.37
CA LEU A 58 14.80 -3.54 -7.11
C LEU A 58 15.07 -4.87 -6.39
N GLY A 59 16.19 -5.56 -6.72
CA GLY A 59 16.62 -6.77 -6.04
C GLY A 59 16.82 -6.54 -4.55
N ALA A 60 17.60 -5.54 -4.18
CA ALA A 60 17.84 -5.18 -2.79
C ALA A 60 16.56 -4.77 -2.05
N TYR A 61 15.60 -4.12 -2.75
CA TYR A 61 14.34 -3.73 -2.17
C TYR A 61 13.44 -4.92 -1.83
N TYR A 62 13.15 -5.81 -2.80
CA TYR A 62 12.21 -6.90 -2.55
C TYR A 62 12.74 -7.92 -1.53
N GLU A 63 14.08 -8.10 -1.48
CA GLU A 63 14.72 -8.93 -0.47
C GLU A 63 14.67 -8.28 0.93
N GLY A 64 14.75 -6.95 0.99
CA GLY A 64 14.86 -6.21 2.24
C GLY A 64 13.55 -5.80 2.89
N ILE A 65 12.41 -5.77 2.18
CA ILE A 65 11.16 -5.17 2.70
C ILE A 65 10.39 -6.09 3.66
N VAL A 66 10.40 -7.40 3.42
CA VAL A 66 9.54 -8.35 4.16
C VAL A 66 9.90 -8.39 5.65
N GLY A 67 11.19 -8.46 5.98
CA GLY A 67 11.65 -8.53 7.37
C GLY A 67 11.18 -7.37 8.25
N PRO A 68 11.37 -6.10 7.86
CA PRO A 68 10.82 -4.96 8.59
C PRO A 68 9.29 -4.95 8.69
N VAL A 69 8.56 -5.42 7.68
CA VAL A 69 7.09 -5.53 7.74
C VAL A 69 6.67 -6.61 8.73
N ASP A 70 7.33 -7.77 8.76
CA ASP A 70 7.10 -8.80 9.76
C ASP A 70 7.36 -8.25 11.16
N SER A 71 8.50 -7.57 11.38
CA SER A 71 8.83 -6.93 12.65
C SER A 71 7.76 -5.92 13.07
N LEU A 72 7.20 -5.13 12.14
CA LEU A 72 6.13 -4.17 12.42
C LEU A 72 4.89 -4.89 12.97
N VAL A 73 4.44 -5.94 12.28
CA VAL A 73 3.24 -6.69 12.65
C VAL A 73 3.43 -7.42 13.98
N GLU A 74 4.55 -8.12 14.15
CA GLU A 74 4.87 -8.86 15.37
C GLU A 74 4.95 -7.94 16.60
N ASN A 75 5.60 -6.77 16.46
CA ASN A 75 5.66 -5.79 17.56
C ASN A 75 4.29 -5.22 17.90
N MET A 76 3.44 -4.95 16.92
CA MET A 76 2.06 -4.50 17.18
C MET A 76 1.26 -5.57 17.90
N GLN A 77 1.31 -6.83 17.44
CA GLN A 77 0.63 -7.97 18.08
C GLN A 77 1.16 -8.22 19.50
N GLY A 78 2.48 -8.14 19.69
CA GLY A 78 3.09 -8.27 21.02
C GLY A 78 2.67 -7.14 21.97
N MET A 79 2.55 -5.91 21.48
CA MET A 79 2.13 -4.74 22.26
C MET A 79 0.65 -4.82 22.66
N THR A 80 -0.22 -5.27 21.76
CA THR A 80 -1.67 -5.32 22.00
C THR A 80 -2.13 -6.63 22.64
N GLY A 81 -1.37 -7.70 22.50
CA GLY A 81 -1.76 -9.06 22.88
C GLY A 81 -2.79 -9.70 21.96
N GLU A 82 -3.06 -9.09 20.79
CA GLU A 82 -4.07 -9.53 19.83
C GLU A 82 -3.47 -9.86 18.47
N ILE A 83 -3.98 -10.90 17.81
CA ILE A 83 -3.58 -11.26 16.46
C ILE A 83 -4.34 -10.40 15.45
N ILE A 84 -3.62 -9.69 14.59
CA ILE A 84 -4.19 -8.91 13.50
C ILE A 84 -4.74 -9.86 12.43
N ARG A 85 -6.03 -9.72 12.10
CA ARG A 85 -6.74 -10.54 11.11
C ARG A 85 -7.52 -9.67 10.13
N GLY A 86 -8.02 -10.27 9.04
CA GLY A 86 -8.89 -9.57 8.09
C GLY A 86 -8.12 -8.56 7.24
N TYR A 87 -6.95 -8.96 6.74
CA TYR A 87 -6.19 -8.17 5.77
C TYR A 87 -6.96 -8.05 4.46
N PRO A 88 -6.98 -6.87 3.82
CA PRO A 88 -7.59 -6.70 2.51
C PRO A 88 -6.78 -7.46 1.45
N LEU A 89 -7.45 -8.02 0.46
CA LEU A 89 -6.80 -8.74 -0.65
C LEU A 89 -6.43 -7.83 -1.83
N GLU A 90 -6.58 -6.53 -1.68
CA GLU A 90 -6.33 -5.57 -2.75
C GLU A 90 -4.84 -5.35 -3.01
N ASN A 91 -4.42 -5.46 -4.27
CA ASN A 91 -3.09 -5.07 -4.76
C ASN A 91 -3.22 -3.87 -5.71
N SER A 92 -3.79 -2.78 -5.24
CA SER A 92 -4.24 -1.64 -6.04
C SER A 92 -3.13 -0.71 -6.53
N ALA A 93 -1.89 -0.89 -6.07
CA ALA A 93 -0.79 0.00 -6.40
C ALA A 93 0.03 -0.44 -7.62
N PHE A 94 -0.21 -1.64 -8.15
CA PHE A 94 0.63 -2.27 -9.17
C PHE A 94 -0.02 -2.28 -10.55
N ASP A 95 0.77 -1.82 -11.52
CA ASP A 95 0.56 -2.00 -12.95
C ASP A 95 1.92 -2.41 -13.54
N GLU A 96 1.98 -3.54 -14.22
CA GLU A 96 3.23 -4.10 -14.78
C GLU A 96 3.88 -3.22 -15.86
N SER A 97 3.17 -2.22 -16.39
CA SER A 97 3.70 -1.22 -17.31
C SER A 97 4.48 -0.09 -16.62
N MET A 98 4.43 -0.01 -15.28
CA MET A 98 5.14 1.00 -14.50
C MET A 98 6.66 0.73 -14.54
N THR A 99 7.45 1.82 -14.47
CA THR A 99 8.88 1.72 -14.13
C THR A 99 9.06 1.46 -12.63
N GLY A 100 10.18 0.88 -12.23
CA GLY A 100 10.51 0.68 -10.82
C GLY A 100 10.46 1.99 -10.02
N LEU A 101 10.95 3.10 -10.61
CA LEU A 101 10.90 4.43 -9.99
C LEU A 101 9.45 4.91 -9.77
N ALA A 102 8.58 4.80 -10.77
CA ALA A 102 7.18 5.20 -10.65
C ALA A 102 6.47 4.35 -9.59
N TYR A 103 6.70 3.04 -9.59
CA TYR A 103 6.13 2.11 -8.62
C TYR A 103 6.55 2.45 -7.18
N LEU A 104 7.86 2.56 -6.91
CA LEU A 104 8.36 2.85 -5.55
C LEU A 104 7.95 4.27 -5.08
N THR A 105 7.81 5.23 -5.99
CA THR A 105 7.25 6.55 -5.66
C THR A 105 5.81 6.41 -5.19
N ARG A 106 4.99 5.60 -5.87
CA ARG A 106 3.61 5.32 -5.45
C ARG A 106 3.53 4.61 -4.10
N ILE A 107 4.41 3.63 -3.85
CA ILE A 107 4.51 2.97 -2.55
C ILE A 107 4.83 3.96 -1.44
N ARG A 108 5.77 4.90 -1.67
CA ARG A 108 6.09 5.95 -0.70
C ARG A 108 4.89 6.86 -0.40
N GLU A 109 4.13 7.26 -1.41
CA GLU A 109 2.93 8.08 -1.22
C GLU A 109 1.91 7.36 -0.35
N LEU A 110 1.60 6.10 -0.64
CA LEU A 110 0.69 5.28 0.15
C LEU A 110 1.21 5.07 1.58
N PHE A 111 2.51 4.88 1.75
CA PHE A 111 3.13 4.77 3.06
C PHE A 111 2.89 6.05 3.89
N LEU A 112 3.18 7.21 3.33
CA LEU A 112 3.02 8.50 4.02
C LEU A 112 1.55 8.82 4.32
N GLU A 113 0.63 8.47 3.42
CA GLU A 113 -0.81 8.63 3.61
C GLU A 113 -1.35 7.79 4.78
N HIS A 114 -0.85 6.53 4.92
CA HIS A 114 -1.38 5.59 5.91
C HIS A 114 -0.59 5.54 7.22
N ARG A 115 0.65 6.06 7.24
CA ARG A 115 1.47 6.09 8.45
C ARG A 115 0.78 6.70 9.68
N PRO A 116 -0.02 7.78 9.57
CA PRO A 116 -0.70 8.36 10.73
C PRO A 116 -1.70 7.44 11.43
N ALA A 117 -2.09 6.32 10.80
CA ALA A 117 -2.95 5.31 11.42
C ALA A 117 -2.25 4.49 12.52
N PHE A 118 -0.91 4.51 12.56
CA PHE A 118 -0.11 3.81 13.58
C PHE A 118 0.09 4.66 14.83
N PRO A 119 0.22 4.04 16.04
CA PRO A 119 0.33 4.77 17.30
C PRO A 119 1.55 5.69 17.33
N ALA A 120 1.35 7.00 17.34
CA ALA A 120 2.45 7.98 17.35
C ALA A 120 3.29 7.92 18.66
N SER A 121 2.69 7.49 19.77
CA SER A 121 3.37 7.36 21.06
C SER A 121 4.20 6.09 21.22
N ALA A 122 4.03 5.11 20.33
CA ALA A 122 4.78 3.85 20.35
C ALA A 122 6.09 4.02 19.56
N SER A 123 7.16 4.48 20.21
CA SER A 123 8.43 4.79 19.57
C SER A 123 9.04 3.60 18.83
N GLN A 124 8.91 2.38 19.36
CA GLN A 124 9.39 1.15 18.72
C GLN A 124 8.66 0.90 17.38
N ILE A 125 7.35 1.18 17.30
CA ILE A 125 6.58 1.06 16.06
C ILE A 125 7.02 2.15 15.07
N GLN A 126 7.19 3.39 15.54
CA GLN A 126 7.64 4.49 14.68
C GLN A 126 9.05 4.25 14.14
N ASN A 127 9.97 3.69 14.93
CA ASN A 127 11.32 3.35 14.48
C ASN A 127 11.31 2.27 13.36
N ILE A 128 10.43 1.27 13.46
CA ILE A 128 10.29 0.26 12.39
C ILE A 128 9.72 0.91 11.12
N LEU A 129 8.73 1.79 11.26
CA LEU A 129 8.17 2.55 10.13
C LEU A 129 9.25 3.44 9.48
N ASP A 130 10.13 4.06 10.26
CA ASP A 130 11.26 4.83 9.74
C ASP A 130 12.24 3.95 8.94
N THR A 131 12.55 2.75 9.43
CA THR A 131 13.39 1.78 8.71
C THR A 131 12.77 1.37 7.37
N ILE A 132 11.46 1.14 7.32
CA ILE A 132 10.74 0.83 6.08
C ILE A 132 10.83 2.03 5.11
N LEU A 133 10.59 3.24 5.60
CA LEU A 133 10.65 4.45 4.77
C LEU A 133 12.07 4.73 4.26
N GLU A 134 13.09 4.46 5.08
CA GLU A 134 14.51 4.55 4.67
C GLU A 134 14.81 3.61 3.50
N LEU A 135 14.37 2.35 3.58
CA LEU A 135 14.54 1.39 2.48
C LEU A 135 13.87 1.87 1.20
N ILE A 136 12.62 2.35 1.28
CA ILE A 136 11.89 2.90 0.14
C ILE A 136 12.65 4.10 -0.47
N ASN A 137 13.05 5.07 0.36
CA ASN A 137 13.72 6.29 -0.09
C ASN A 137 15.10 6.00 -0.70
N SER A 138 15.90 5.11 -0.09
CA SER A 138 17.21 4.73 -0.62
C SER A 138 17.09 4.00 -1.96
N THR A 139 16.04 3.20 -2.14
CA THR A 139 15.77 2.54 -3.43
C THR A 139 15.36 3.56 -4.49
N ILE A 140 14.44 4.50 -4.15
CA ILE A 140 14.06 5.60 -5.04
C ILE A 140 15.29 6.42 -5.47
N TYR A 141 16.20 6.74 -4.54
CA TYR A 141 17.45 7.42 -4.84
C TYR A 141 18.26 6.66 -5.91
N LYS A 142 18.47 5.35 -5.73
CA LYS A 142 19.21 4.51 -6.67
C LYS A 142 18.54 4.49 -8.05
N LEU A 143 17.21 4.28 -8.09
CA LEU A 143 16.44 4.24 -9.33
C LEU A 143 16.43 5.58 -10.08
N LYS A 144 16.56 6.70 -9.37
CA LYS A 144 16.49 8.03 -9.95
C LYS A 144 17.84 8.55 -10.44
N PHE A 145 18.93 8.22 -9.76
CA PHE A 145 20.21 8.88 -9.94
C PHE A 145 21.36 7.94 -10.35
N LEU A 146 21.23 6.63 -10.16
CA LEU A 146 22.28 5.65 -10.43
C LEU A 146 21.85 4.74 -11.60
N HIS A 147 22.01 5.21 -12.84
CA HIS A 147 21.68 4.50 -14.09
C HIS A 147 22.87 4.48 -15.07
#